data_1c4936ce900e737f3f8ab435b29811de
#
_entry.id   1c4936ce900e737f3f8ab435b29811de
#
_cell.length_a   1.000
_cell.length_b   1.000
_cell.length_c   1.000
_cell.angle_alpha   90.00
_cell.angle_beta   90.00
_cell.angle_gamma   90.00
#
_symmetry.space_group_name_H-M   'P 1'
#
loop_
_entity.id
_entity.type
_entity.pdbx_description
1 polymer ?
#
loop_
_entity_poly.entity_id
_entity_poly.type
_entity_poly.pdbx_seq_one_letter_code
_entity_poly.pdbx_strand_id
1 'polypeptide(L)'
;ILKDFNNSGVDAVVLDLRNNGGGALIEANRIIGLFVSSGPTVQVKQKRGYIQPYGDTRAIQEWDKPLLVLVNRYSASASEIVAGAIQDYRRGIVVGQRTFGKGTVQSLENLSEGQIKITESKYYRVNGMSTQNKGVIPDIELPSTWDIESVGESSYPTALEWDVIRPYRHNKFKLN
;
A
#
# COMPACT_ATOMS: atom_id res chain seq x y z
N ILE A 1 -20.03 6.78 4.99
CA ILE A 1 -19.74 5.57 5.79
C ILE A 1 -18.96 5.94 7.05
N LEU A 2 -17.69 6.47 6.99
CA LEU A 2 -16.91 6.76 8.21
C LEU A 2 -17.58 7.83 9.09
N LYS A 3 -18.19 8.85 8.50
CA LYS A 3 -19.00 9.84 9.22
C LYS A 3 -20.21 9.19 9.91
N ASP A 4 -20.86 8.26 9.23
CA ASP A 4 -22.02 7.53 9.81
C ASP A 4 -21.55 6.64 10.97
N PHE A 5 -20.39 5.98 10.84
CA PHE A 5 -19.77 5.20 11.91
C PHE A 5 -19.44 6.07 13.13
N ASN A 6 -18.88 7.27 12.90
CA ASN A 6 -18.63 8.22 13.99
C ASN A 6 -19.90 8.64 14.68
N ASN A 7 -20.95 8.97 13.91
CA ASN A 7 -22.26 9.39 14.45
C ASN A 7 -22.98 8.27 15.19
N SER A 8 -22.75 7.02 14.79
CA SER A 8 -23.34 5.82 15.42
C SER A 8 -22.54 5.29 16.61
N GLY A 9 -21.46 5.96 16.99
CA GLY A 9 -20.64 5.56 18.14
C GLY A 9 -19.80 4.29 17.92
N VAL A 10 -19.45 3.97 16.66
CA VAL A 10 -18.56 2.84 16.35
C VAL A 10 -17.19 3.08 16.97
N ASP A 11 -16.63 2.08 17.66
CA ASP A 11 -15.36 2.18 18.39
C ASP A 11 -14.12 1.91 17.53
N ALA A 12 -14.23 1.04 16.53
CA ALA A 12 -13.11 0.63 15.67
C ALA A 12 -13.58 0.31 14.25
N VAL A 13 -12.66 0.41 13.29
CA VAL A 13 -12.87 0.05 11.88
C VAL A 13 -11.89 -1.03 11.47
N VAL A 14 -12.41 -2.02 10.76
CA VAL A 14 -11.62 -3.04 10.05
C VAL A 14 -11.69 -2.74 8.55
N LEU A 15 -10.55 -2.43 7.96
CA LEU A 15 -10.39 -2.28 6.51
C LEU A 15 -9.92 -3.61 5.92
N ASP A 16 -10.80 -4.33 5.24
CA ASP A 16 -10.47 -5.63 4.65
C ASP A 16 -9.96 -5.45 3.21
N LEU A 17 -8.66 -5.68 3.04
CA LEU A 17 -7.95 -5.66 1.75
C LEU A 17 -7.58 -7.07 1.27
N ARG A 18 -8.07 -8.12 1.91
CA ARG A 18 -7.82 -9.49 1.45
C ARG A 18 -8.39 -9.70 0.05
N ASN A 19 -7.64 -10.38 -0.81
CA ASN A 19 -7.95 -10.63 -2.23
C ASN A 19 -8.12 -9.35 -3.07
N ASN A 20 -7.67 -8.19 -2.59
CA ASN A 20 -7.69 -6.96 -3.34
C ASN A 20 -6.38 -6.77 -4.11
N GLY A 21 -6.40 -6.99 -5.42
CA GLY A 21 -5.24 -6.88 -6.31
C GLY A 21 -4.74 -5.45 -6.57
N GLY A 22 -5.35 -4.46 -5.95
CA GLY A 22 -4.99 -3.05 -6.08
C GLY A 22 -5.93 -2.25 -6.97
N GLY A 23 -5.41 -1.19 -7.56
CA GLY A 23 -6.18 -0.24 -8.38
C GLY A 23 -5.42 1.05 -8.62
N ALA A 24 -6.12 2.16 -8.73
CA ALA A 24 -5.52 3.45 -9.00
C ALA A 24 -4.75 4.03 -7.80
N LEU A 25 -3.54 4.54 -8.05
CA LEU A 25 -2.70 5.18 -7.03
C LEU A 25 -3.43 6.34 -6.34
N ILE A 26 -4.17 7.14 -7.10
CA ILE A 26 -4.91 8.28 -6.55
C ILE A 26 -5.97 7.85 -5.54
N GLU A 27 -6.64 6.71 -5.77
CA GLU A 27 -7.65 6.20 -4.84
C GLU A 27 -7.00 5.62 -3.58
N ALA A 28 -5.85 4.96 -3.71
CA ALA A 28 -5.07 4.54 -2.54
C ALA A 28 -4.69 5.74 -1.65
N ASN A 29 -4.20 6.84 -2.27
CA ASN A 29 -3.87 8.07 -1.55
C ASN A 29 -5.08 8.66 -0.84
N ARG A 30 -6.26 8.67 -1.49
CA ARG A 30 -7.51 9.16 -0.90
C ARG A 30 -7.97 8.30 0.27
N ILE A 31 -7.86 6.97 0.15
CA ILE A 31 -8.20 6.05 1.24
C ILE A 31 -7.29 6.31 2.44
N ILE A 32 -5.97 6.42 2.21
CA ILE A 32 -5.02 6.72 3.30
C ILE A 32 -5.35 8.07 3.93
N GLY A 33 -5.70 9.08 3.13
CA GLY A 33 -6.07 10.43 3.60
C GLY A 33 -7.28 10.45 4.54
N LEU A 34 -8.14 9.42 4.53
CA LEU A 34 -9.23 9.28 5.49
C LEU A 34 -8.73 8.97 6.91
N PHE A 35 -7.53 8.43 7.05
CA PHE A 35 -6.94 7.95 8.29
C PHE A 35 -5.68 8.72 8.71
N VAL A 36 -4.96 9.32 7.76
CA VAL A 36 -3.69 10.04 7.96
C VAL A 36 -3.84 11.47 7.47
N SER A 37 -3.75 12.43 8.37
CA SER A 37 -4.08 13.84 8.09
C SER A 37 -3.04 14.57 7.25
N SER A 38 -1.80 14.09 7.16
CA SER A 38 -0.74 14.81 6.44
C SER A 38 0.45 13.93 6.10
N GLY A 39 1.19 14.33 5.08
CA GLY A 39 2.40 13.68 4.61
C GLY A 39 2.18 12.76 3.41
N PRO A 40 3.27 12.27 2.82
CA PRO A 40 3.19 11.38 1.67
C PRO A 40 2.72 9.99 2.09
N THR A 41 2.01 9.34 1.19
CA THR A 41 1.54 7.96 1.36
C THR A 41 2.45 6.95 0.67
N VAL A 42 3.17 7.42 -0.35
CA VAL A 42 4.05 6.62 -1.20
C VAL A 42 5.08 7.52 -1.87
N GLN A 43 6.22 6.95 -2.24
CA GLN A 43 7.25 7.59 -3.06
C GLN A 43 7.35 6.85 -4.39
N VAL A 44 7.37 7.57 -5.52
CA VAL A 44 7.48 6.97 -6.86
C VAL A 44 8.80 7.36 -7.48
N LYS A 45 9.60 6.35 -7.87
CA LYS A 45 10.88 6.53 -8.56
C LYS A 45 10.70 6.24 -10.05
N GLN A 46 10.89 7.27 -10.85
CA GLN A 46 10.82 7.20 -12.31
C GLN A 46 12.11 6.62 -12.91
N LYS A 47 12.06 6.18 -14.17
CA LYS A 47 13.18 5.58 -14.91
C LYS A 47 14.49 6.38 -14.84
N ARG A 48 14.41 7.73 -14.81
CA ARG A 48 15.58 8.62 -14.72
C ARG A 48 16.11 8.82 -13.29
N GLY A 49 15.59 8.09 -12.31
CA GLY A 49 16.01 8.18 -10.91
C GLY A 49 15.34 9.30 -10.10
N TYR A 50 14.50 10.14 -10.72
CA TYR A 50 13.74 11.14 -10.00
C TYR A 50 12.72 10.48 -9.07
N ILE A 51 12.71 10.91 -7.80
CA ILE A 51 11.81 10.40 -6.77
C ILE A 51 10.82 11.50 -6.40
N GLN A 52 9.53 11.18 -6.53
CA GLN A 52 8.44 12.08 -6.19
C GLN A 52 7.57 11.45 -5.09
N PRO A 53 7.36 12.16 -3.96
CA PRO A 53 6.39 11.76 -2.96
C PRO A 53 4.97 12.10 -3.44
N TYR A 54 4.02 11.20 -3.16
CA TYR A 54 2.60 11.38 -3.41
C TYR A 54 1.82 11.19 -2.12
N GLY A 55 0.69 11.89 -1.99
CA GLY A 55 -0.22 11.80 -0.86
C GLY A 55 -1.58 12.44 -1.18
N ASP A 56 -2.50 12.38 -0.25
CA ASP A 56 -3.75 13.12 -0.35
C ASP A 56 -3.51 14.60 0.01
N THR A 57 -3.78 15.49 -0.94
CA THR A 57 -3.64 16.94 -0.75
C THR A 57 -4.78 17.57 0.04
N ARG A 58 -5.86 16.84 0.28
CA ARG A 58 -7.05 17.36 1.00
C ARG A 58 -6.86 17.36 2.52
N ALA A 59 -5.98 16.49 3.04
CA ALA A 59 -5.59 16.41 4.44
C ALA A 59 -6.77 16.36 5.46
N ILE A 60 -7.90 15.75 5.08
CA ILE A 60 -9.08 15.61 5.94
C ILE A 60 -9.08 14.20 6.50
N GLN A 61 -8.69 14.05 7.76
CA GLN A 61 -8.83 12.80 8.49
C GLN A 61 -10.28 12.63 8.93
N GLU A 62 -10.95 11.59 8.42
CA GLU A 62 -12.35 11.29 8.72
C GLU A 62 -12.49 10.28 9.87
N TRP A 63 -11.42 9.56 10.21
CA TRP A 63 -11.40 8.55 11.25
C TRP A 63 -10.10 8.61 12.07
N ASP A 64 -10.23 8.86 13.36
CA ASP A 64 -9.10 8.98 14.31
C ASP A 64 -9.06 7.84 15.37
N LYS A 65 -10.14 7.04 15.45
CA LYS A 65 -10.27 5.91 16.36
C LYS A 65 -9.48 4.68 15.87
N PRO A 66 -9.44 3.56 16.61
CA PRO A 66 -8.72 2.35 16.23
C PRO A 66 -9.02 1.86 14.81
N LEU A 67 -7.95 1.45 14.11
CA LEU A 67 -7.98 0.94 12.75
C LEU A 67 -7.18 -0.36 12.67
N LEU A 68 -7.79 -1.38 12.07
CA LEU A 68 -7.14 -2.63 11.72
C LEU A 68 -7.24 -2.82 10.21
N VAL A 69 -6.16 -3.26 9.58
CA VAL A 69 -6.13 -3.56 8.13
C VAL A 69 -5.88 -5.05 7.96
N LEU A 70 -6.82 -5.75 7.32
CA LEU A 70 -6.66 -7.16 6.98
C LEU A 70 -6.03 -7.30 5.60
N VAL A 71 -4.99 -8.13 5.51
CA VAL A 71 -4.28 -8.43 4.26
C VAL A 71 -4.05 -9.92 4.09
N ASN A 72 -3.88 -10.35 2.84
CA ASN A 72 -3.43 -11.70 2.53
C ASN A 72 -2.48 -11.70 1.32
N ARG A 73 -2.09 -12.89 0.87
CA ARG A 73 -1.15 -13.07 -0.24
C ARG A 73 -1.62 -12.45 -1.57
N TYR A 74 -2.92 -12.25 -1.76
CA TYR A 74 -3.51 -11.61 -2.93
C TYR A 74 -3.75 -10.10 -2.77
N SER A 75 -3.41 -9.52 -1.62
CA SER A 75 -3.37 -8.07 -1.46
C SER A 75 -2.15 -7.52 -2.22
N ALA A 76 -2.38 -6.77 -3.30
CA ALA A 76 -1.30 -6.35 -4.21
C ALA A 76 -1.36 -4.87 -4.57
N SER A 77 -0.21 -4.30 -4.98
CA SER A 77 -0.14 -2.96 -5.60
C SER A 77 -0.73 -1.85 -4.71
N ALA A 78 -1.83 -1.18 -5.13
CA ALA A 78 -2.47 -0.12 -4.36
C ALA A 78 -2.88 -0.56 -2.93
N SER A 79 -3.29 -1.81 -2.75
CA SER A 79 -3.58 -2.37 -1.41
C SER A 79 -2.33 -2.44 -0.53
N GLU A 80 -1.17 -2.72 -1.14
CA GLU A 80 0.12 -2.72 -0.43
C GLU A 80 0.57 -1.30 -0.07
N ILE A 81 0.23 -0.31 -0.91
CA ILE A 81 0.46 1.11 -0.61
C ILE A 81 -0.37 1.52 0.61
N VAL A 82 -1.66 1.16 0.65
CA VAL A 82 -2.54 1.45 1.79
C VAL A 82 -2.02 0.79 3.06
N ALA A 83 -1.83 -0.53 3.05
CA ALA A 83 -1.36 -1.28 4.22
C ALA A 83 0.01 -0.77 4.70
N GLY A 84 0.95 -0.57 3.76
CA GLY A 84 2.28 -0.07 4.06
C GLY A 84 2.29 1.33 4.67
N ALA A 85 1.47 2.25 4.16
CA ALA A 85 1.37 3.60 4.71
C ALA A 85 0.76 3.59 6.12
N ILE A 86 -0.32 2.86 6.35
CA ILE A 86 -0.93 2.72 7.69
C ILE A 86 0.08 2.19 8.70
N GLN A 87 0.89 1.20 8.31
CA GLN A 87 1.95 0.64 9.15
C GLN A 87 3.09 1.65 9.39
N ASP A 88 3.60 2.32 8.34
CA ASP A 88 4.71 3.27 8.44
C ASP A 88 4.37 4.45 9.34
N TYR A 89 3.14 4.95 9.24
CA TYR A 89 2.62 6.01 10.11
C TYR A 89 2.25 5.52 11.51
N ARG A 90 2.23 4.21 11.77
CA ARG A 90 1.67 3.61 13.00
C ARG A 90 0.23 4.05 13.25
N ARG A 91 -0.55 4.23 12.17
CA ARG A 91 -1.94 4.69 12.27
C ARG A 91 -2.91 3.58 12.65
N GLY A 92 -2.56 2.36 12.37
CA GLY A 92 -3.35 1.15 12.66
C GLY A 92 -2.44 -0.07 12.67
N ILE A 93 -3.04 -1.23 12.90
CA ILE A 93 -2.38 -2.52 12.94
C ILE A 93 -2.71 -3.28 11.65
N VAL A 94 -1.70 -3.80 10.98
CA VAL A 94 -1.84 -4.66 9.80
C VAL A 94 -1.80 -6.12 10.25
N VAL A 95 -2.84 -6.87 9.91
CA VAL A 95 -3.02 -8.27 10.35
C VAL A 95 -3.26 -9.17 9.14
N GLY A 96 -2.71 -10.36 9.15
CA GLY A 96 -2.97 -11.36 8.12
C GLY A 96 -1.73 -12.04 7.61
N GLN A 97 -1.58 -12.14 6.29
CA GLN A 97 -0.47 -12.81 5.64
C GLN A 97 0.38 -11.78 4.88
N ARG A 98 1.66 -12.08 4.68
CA ARG A 98 2.54 -11.30 3.81
C ARG A 98 1.88 -11.07 2.45
N THR A 99 1.85 -9.82 1.97
CA THR A 99 1.18 -9.44 0.72
C THR A 99 1.93 -9.90 -0.54
N PHE A 100 1.39 -9.60 -1.72
CA PHE A 100 1.85 -10.11 -3.02
C PHE A 100 3.28 -9.69 -3.38
N GLY A 101 3.65 -8.44 -3.12
CA GLY A 101 4.98 -7.91 -3.42
C GLY A 101 5.09 -7.18 -4.76
N LYS A 102 4.01 -6.63 -5.30
CA LYS A 102 4.05 -5.84 -6.53
C LYS A 102 4.43 -4.39 -6.23
N GLY A 103 5.66 -4.00 -6.53
CA GLY A 103 6.21 -2.66 -6.31
C GLY A 103 6.35 -1.81 -7.57
N THR A 104 5.68 -2.17 -8.66
CA THR A 104 5.79 -1.46 -9.95
C THR A 104 4.51 -0.72 -10.31
N VAL A 105 4.67 0.42 -10.99
CA VAL A 105 3.58 1.15 -11.66
C VAL A 105 3.64 0.83 -13.14
N GLN A 106 2.49 0.46 -13.69
CA GLN A 106 2.36 0.04 -15.09
C GLN A 106 1.28 0.86 -15.78
N SER A 107 1.53 1.26 -17.03
CA SER A 107 0.55 1.83 -17.95
C SER A 107 0.13 0.81 -19.00
N LEU A 108 -1.05 1.05 -19.58
CA LEU A 108 -1.55 0.36 -20.76
C LEU A 108 -1.45 1.31 -21.94
N GLU A 109 -0.64 0.94 -22.93
CA GLU A 109 -0.50 1.69 -24.17
C GLU A 109 -1.24 0.98 -25.31
N ASN A 110 -2.02 1.73 -26.07
CA ASN A 110 -2.74 1.19 -27.24
C ASN A 110 -1.77 1.01 -28.39
N LEU A 111 -1.86 -0.12 -29.05
CA LEU A 111 -1.20 -0.41 -30.31
C LEU A 111 -2.22 -0.38 -31.46
N SER A 112 -1.75 -0.50 -32.70
CA SER A 112 -2.64 -0.66 -33.87
C SER A 112 -3.57 -1.87 -33.71
N GLU A 113 -3.07 -2.93 -33.07
CA GLU A 113 -3.84 -4.09 -32.68
C GLU A 113 -3.49 -4.46 -31.24
N GLY A 114 -4.49 -4.39 -30.32
CA GLY A 114 -4.34 -4.73 -28.91
C GLY A 114 -3.70 -3.66 -28.05
N GLN A 115 -3.16 -4.06 -26.93
CA GLN A 115 -2.56 -3.19 -25.92
C GLN A 115 -1.27 -3.81 -25.36
N ILE A 116 -0.31 -2.97 -25.02
CA ILE A 116 0.89 -3.38 -24.29
C ILE A 116 0.87 -2.79 -22.88
N LYS A 117 1.28 -3.59 -21.91
CA LYS A 117 1.45 -3.18 -20.53
C LYS A 117 2.91 -2.90 -20.24
N ILE A 118 3.24 -1.65 -19.92
CA ILE A 118 4.62 -1.19 -19.75
C ILE A 118 4.86 -0.80 -18.30
N THR A 119 5.96 -1.27 -17.72
CA THR A 119 6.42 -0.80 -16.40
C THR A 119 7.14 0.53 -16.56
N GLU A 120 6.63 1.59 -15.93
CA GLU A 120 7.14 2.95 -16.05
C GLU A 120 7.98 3.38 -14.85
N SER A 121 7.61 2.91 -13.65
CA SER A 121 8.26 3.33 -12.41
C SER A 121 8.11 2.27 -11.32
N LYS A 122 8.90 2.44 -10.24
CA LYS A 122 8.75 1.69 -8.99
C LYS A 122 8.20 2.59 -7.92
N TYR A 123 7.40 2.04 -7.04
CA TYR A 123 6.98 2.74 -5.84
C TYR A 123 7.62 2.17 -4.58
N TYR A 124 7.75 3.03 -3.59
CA TYR A 124 8.37 2.75 -2.31
C TYR A 124 7.48 3.26 -1.20
N ARG A 125 7.50 2.58 -0.10
CA ARG A 125 6.85 3.00 1.13
C ARG A 125 7.42 4.32 1.63
N VAL A 126 6.74 4.95 2.56
CA VAL A 126 7.20 6.20 3.21
C VAL A 126 8.54 5.99 3.90
N ASN A 127 8.76 4.80 4.47
CA ASN A 127 10.03 4.41 5.10
C ASN A 127 11.17 4.13 4.10
N GLY A 128 10.94 4.24 2.79
CA GLY A 128 11.92 4.05 1.72
C GLY A 128 12.08 2.60 1.24
N MET A 129 11.44 1.63 1.86
CA MET A 129 11.50 0.23 1.43
C MET A 129 10.57 0.00 0.23
N SER A 130 11.02 -0.79 -0.75
CA SER A 130 10.14 -1.28 -1.82
C SER A 130 9.25 -2.40 -1.30
N THR A 131 8.03 -2.53 -1.84
CA THR A 131 7.20 -3.72 -1.67
C THR A 131 7.59 -4.82 -2.67
N GLN A 132 8.38 -4.49 -3.70
CA GLN A 132 8.78 -5.43 -4.75
C GLN A 132 9.33 -6.73 -4.17
N ASN A 133 8.81 -7.86 -4.60
CA ASN A 133 9.11 -9.23 -4.14
C ASN A 133 8.80 -9.52 -2.67
N LYS A 134 8.99 -8.56 -1.76
CA LYS A 134 8.84 -8.76 -0.32
C LYS A 134 7.42 -8.50 0.21
N GLY A 135 6.64 -7.68 -0.47
CA GLY A 135 5.34 -7.28 0.02
C GLY A 135 5.38 -6.44 1.29
N VAL A 136 4.23 -6.31 1.92
CA VAL A 136 4.07 -5.80 3.28
C VAL A 136 3.99 -6.99 4.23
N ILE A 137 4.87 -7.04 5.20
CA ILE A 137 4.84 -8.01 6.29
C ILE A 137 3.90 -7.47 7.35
N PRO A 138 2.83 -8.18 7.73
CA PRO A 138 1.89 -7.71 8.75
C PRO A 138 2.54 -7.52 10.11
N ASP A 139 1.95 -6.67 10.95
CA ASP A 139 2.35 -6.53 12.37
C ASP A 139 1.98 -7.78 13.18
N ILE A 140 0.86 -8.43 12.80
CA ILE A 140 0.42 -9.72 13.35
C ILE A 140 0.23 -10.69 12.19
N GLU A 141 1.12 -11.67 12.10
CA GLU A 141 1.04 -12.70 11.07
C GLU A 141 0.05 -13.80 11.45
N LEU A 142 -0.83 -14.14 10.50
CA LEU A 142 -1.72 -15.29 10.60
C LEU A 142 -1.18 -16.44 9.74
N PRO A 143 -1.44 -17.70 10.13
CA PRO A 143 -1.06 -18.86 9.33
C PRO A 143 -1.56 -18.76 7.88
N SER A 144 -0.71 -19.15 6.93
CA SER A 144 -1.05 -19.21 5.52
C SER A 144 -1.20 -20.65 5.06
N THR A 145 -2.24 -20.91 4.27
CA THR A 145 -2.40 -22.16 3.53
C THR A 145 -1.71 -22.11 2.16
N TRP A 146 -1.25 -20.92 1.75
CA TRP A 146 -0.59 -20.70 0.47
C TRP A 146 0.92 -20.80 0.64
N ASP A 147 1.55 -21.46 -0.31
CA ASP A 147 3.00 -21.41 -0.47
C ASP A 147 3.39 -20.00 -0.96
N ILE A 148 4.14 -19.29 -0.11
CA ILE A 148 4.58 -17.92 -0.36
C ILE A 148 5.49 -17.82 -1.60
N GLU A 149 6.21 -18.89 -1.92
CA GLU A 149 7.13 -18.92 -3.05
C GLU A 149 6.41 -19.15 -4.38
N SER A 150 5.28 -19.85 -4.35
CA SER A 150 4.49 -20.16 -5.56
C SER A 150 3.52 -19.04 -5.96
N VAL A 151 3.16 -18.16 -5.03
CA VAL A 151 2.23 -17.05 -5.27
C VAL A 151 2.89 -15.72 -4.87
N GLY A 152 2.92 -14.76 -5.77
CA GLY A 152 3.46 -13.42 -5.54
C GLY A 152 4.39 -12.95 -6.64
N GLU A 153 4.85 -11.71 -6.54
CA GLU A 153 5.75 -11.10 -7.54
C GLU A 153 7.06 -11.88 -7.66
N SER A 154 7.57 -12.40 -6.55
CA SER A 154 8.81 -13.20 -6.53
C SER A 154 8.72 -14.53 -7.28
N SER A 155 7.54 -15.01 -7.64
CA SER A 155 7.37 -16.21 -8.46
C SER A 155 7.62 -15.97 -9.96
N TYR A 156 7.70 -14.71 -10.40
CA TYR A 156 7.99 -14.38 -11.78
C TYR A 156 9.50 -14.30 -12.05
N PRO A 157 10.05 -15.04 -13.01
CA PRO A 157 11.49 -15.05 -13.29
C PRO A 157 12.07 -13.69 -13.70
N THR A 158 11.23 -12.81 -14.23
CA THR A 158 11.61 -11.46 -14.70
C THR A 158 11.22 -10.35 -13.72
N ALA A 159 10.83 -10.69 -12.49
CA ALA A 159 10.50 -9.71 -11.49
C ALA A 159 11.70 -8.81 -11.19
N LEU A 160 11.45 -7.50 -11.06
CA LEU A 160 12.49 -6.55 -10.67
C LEU A 160 12.97 -6.84 -9.25
N GLU A 161 14.25 -6.65 -9.00
CA GLU A 161 14.83 -6.86 -7.68
C GLU A 161 14.28 -5.88 -6.64
N TRP A 162 14.28 -6.34 -5.39
CA TRP A 162 13.96 -5.50 -4.24
C TRP A 162 15.10 -4.50 -3.99
N ASP A 163 14.77 -3.26 -3.70
CA ASP A 163 15.72 -2.21 -3.35
C ASP A 163 15.10 -1.21 -2.35
N VAL A 164 15.89 -0.24 -1.95
CA VAL A 164 15.50 0.82 -1.01
C VAL A 164 15.90 2.18 -1.54
N ILE A 165 15.17 3.20 -1.12
CA ILE A 165 15.50 4.61 -1.31
C ILE A 165 15.55 5.32 0.04
N ARG A 166 15.92 6.61 0.03
CA ARG A 166 15.93 7.40 1.26
C ARG A 166 14.52 7.51 1.84
N PRO A 167 14.32 7.22 3.15
CA PRO A 167 13.05 7.42 3.82
C PRO A 167 12.59 8.87 3.74
N TYR A 168 11.28 9.09 3.57
CA TYR A 168 10.69 10.40 3.74
C TYR A 168 10.44 10.67 5.23
N ARG A 169 10.83 11.86 5.71
CA ARG A 169 10.56 12.24 7.11
C ARG A 169 9.07 12.47 7.30
N HIS A 170 8.48 11.77 8.26
CA HIS A 170 7.06 11.87 8.58
C HIS A 170 6.83 11.70 10.08
N ASN A 171 5.74 12.25 10.58
CA ASN A 171 5.33 12.07 11.97
C ASN A 171 4.59 10.74 12.11
N LYS A 172 4.96 9.97 13.12
CA LYS A 172 4.26 8.73 13.48
C LYS A 172 3.18 9.03 14.51
N PHE A 173 2.06 8.35 14.40
CA PHE A 173 1.06 8.38 15.47
C PHE A 173 1.62 7.74 16.72
N LYS A 174 1.25 8.30 17.88
CA LYS A 174 1.51 7.64 19.16
C LYS A 174 0.41 6.60 19.34
N LEU A 175 0.78 5.34 19.45
CA LEU A 175 -0.14 4.29 19.91
C LEU A 175 -0.29 4.51 21.41
N ASN A 176 -1.46 4.92 21.86
CA ASN A 176 -1.83 5.00 23.28
C ASN A 176 -2.24 3.62 23.76
#